data_68a240981dd5c9f5f452f52a95b589b4
#
_entry.id   68a240981dd5c9f5f452f52a95b589b4
#
_cell.length_a   1.000
_cell.length_b   1.000
_cell.length_c   1.000
_cell.angle_alpha   90.00
_cell.angle_beta   90.00
_cell.angle_gamma   90.00
#
_symmetry.space_group_name_H-M   'P 1'
#
loop_
_entity.id
_entity.type
_entity.pdbx_description
1 polymer ?
#
loop_
_entity_poly.entity_id
_entity_poly.type
_entity_poly.pdbx_seq_one_letter_code
_entity_poly.pdbx_strand_id
1 'polypeptide(L)'
;SASEKPVIYLYPEKDTVCSVRVDIDGKLTCTYPDHGDDGWQNFVARPDGTLVFPNGREYYCLYWEGVANFTPDFSTGFCFFLSESAAFLENILEENGLTEREANEFIIYWLPRLEQNEYNLISFNTEKYCASARLEITPTPDSILRVFMSAKAVDSFVEIKPESFDGFDREGF
;
A
#
# COMPACT_ATOMS: atom_id res chain seq x y z
N SER A 1 -16.80 -4.55 -0.36
CA SER A 1 -15.79 -3.91 -1.22
C SER A 1 -14.58 -3.51 -0.40
N ALA A 2 -13.40 -3.76 -0.90
CA ALA A 2 -12.19 -3.32 -0.26
C ALA A 2 -11.97 -1.84 -0.52
N SER A 3 -11.73 -1.06 0.52
CA SER A 3 -11.30 0.31 0.42
C SER A 3 -9.79 0.35 0.58
N GLU A 4 -9.09 1.11 -0.25
CA GLU A 4 -7.64 1.12 -0.26
C GLU A 4 -7.08 2.51 -0.50
N LYS A 5 -5.87 2.73 0.01
CA LYS A 5 -5.11 3.94 -0.22
C LYS A 5 -3.71 3.54 -0.70
N PRO A 6 -3.54 3.17 -1.97
CA PRO A 6 -2.23 2.81 -2.50
C PRO A 6 -1.32 4.04 -2.54
N VAL A 7 -0.18 3.93 -1.87
CA VAL A 7 0.85 4.97 -1.83
C VAL A 7 2.14 4.33 -2.27
N ILE A 8 2.90 5.03 -3.11
CA ILE A 8 4.19 4.56 -3.60
C ILE A 8 5.29 5.43 -3.01
N TYR A 9 6.24 4.79 -2.32
CA TYR A 9 7.46 5.42 -1.81
C TYR A 9 8.66 4.88 -2.59
N LEU A 10 9.58 5.74 -2.96
CA LEU A 10 10.79 5.36 -3.69
C LEU A 10 12.02 5.80 -2.90
N TYR A 11 12.94 4.86 -2.66
CA TYR A 11 14.15 5.09 -1.87
C TYR A 11 15.39 4.63 -2.65
N PRO A 12 15.85 5.39 -3.64
CA PRO A 12 17.08 5.03 -4.36
C PRO A 12 18.31 5.27 -3.48
N GLU A 13 19.42 4.63 -3.80
CA GLU A 13 20.68 4.84 -3.08
C GLU A 13 21.30 6.22 -3.37
N LYS A 14 20.98 6.80 -4.52
CA LYS A 14 21.41 8.13 -4.95
C LYS A 14 20.29 8.79 -5.74
N ASP A 15 20.39 10.09 -5.95
CA ASP A 15 19.44 10.81 -6.80
C ASP A 15 19.29 10.11 -8.14
N THR A 16 18.08 9.73 -8.49
CA THR A 16 17.80 8.90 -9.67
C THR A 16 16.59 9.44 -10.41
N VAL A 17 16.72 9.62 -11.72
CA VAL A 17 15.58 9.98 -12.57
C VAL A 17 14.70 8.74 -12.72
N CYS A 18 13.46 8.86 -12.32
CA CYS A 18 12.49 7.75 -12.32
C CYS A 18 11.25 8.09 -13.11
N SER A 19 10.60 7.04 -13.57
CA SER A 19 9.24 7.10 -14.11
C SER A 19 8.45 5.91 -13.56
N VAL A 20 7.18 6.14 -13.22
CA VAL A 20 6.30 5.11 -12.66
C VAL A 20 4.96 5.16 -13.37
N ARG A 21 4.48 3.99 -13.78
CA ARG A 21 3.15 3.84 -14.37
C ARG A 21 2.38 2.75 -13.65
N VAL A 22 1.12 3.02 -13.35
CA VAL A 22 0.19 2.04 -12.80
C VAL A 22 -0.58 1.41 -13.95
N ASP A 23 -0.43 0.10 -14.10
CA ASP A 23 -1.18 -0.69 -15.09
C ASP A 23 -2.24 -1.51 -14.35
N ILE A 24 -3.43 -0.97 -14.26
CA ILE A 24 -4.54 -1.55 -13.51
C ILE A 24 -5.49 -2.30 -14.45
N ASP A 25 -5.91 -3.50 -14.01
CA ASP A 25 -7.02 -4.21 -14.62
C ASP A 25 -8.31 -3.60 -14.10
N GLY A 26 -8.71 -2.50 -14.73
CA GLY A 26 -9.80 -1.66 -14.29
C GLY A 26 -9.55 -0.22 -14.68
N LYS A 27 -9.85 0.72 -13.77
CA LYS A 27 -9.80 2.15 -14.06
C LYS A 27 -9.22 2.92 -12.87
N LEU A 28 -8.30 3.85 -13.15
CA LEU A 28 -7.84 4.83 -12.18
C LEU A 28 -8.92 5.89 -11.98
N THR A 29 -9.22 6.22 -10.74
CA THR A 29 -10.25 7.20 -10.38
C THR A 29 -9.68 8.47 -9.76
N CYS A 30 -8.50 8.40 -9.15
CA CYS A 30 -7.83 9.56 -8.56
C CYS A 30 -6.32 9.29 -8.52
N THR A 31 -5.52 10.30 -8.83
CA THR A 31 -4.06 10.24 -8.70
C THR A 31 -3.54 11.56 -8.17
N TYR A 32 -2.48 11.51 -7.38
CA TYR A 32 -1.80 12.72 -6.92
C TYR A 32 -0.30 12.45 -6.70
N PRO A 33 0.62 13.20 -7.35
CA PRO A 33 0.33 14.16 -8.44
C PRO A 33 -0.36 13.48 -9.62
N ASP A 34 -0.80 14.26 -10.62
CA ASP A 34 -1.54 13.71 -11.75
C ASP A 34 -0.73 12.67 -12.53
N HIS A 35 -1.28 11.47 -12.65
CA HIS A 35 -0.67 10.35 -13.37
C HIS A 35 -0.77 10.52 -14.89
N GLY A 36 -1.87 11.10 -15.36
CA GLY A 36 -2.15 11.19 -16.79
C GLY A 36 -2.27 9.82 -17.46
N ASP A 37 -2.15 9.80 -18.77
CA ASP A 37 -2.25 8.56 -19.55
C ASP A 37 -0.95 7.75 -19.55
N ASP A 38 0.19 8.42 -19.38
CA ASP A 38 1.52 7.81 -19.50
C ASP A 38 2.22 7.56 -18.17
N GLY A 39 1.60 7.93 -17.05
CA GLY A 39 2.18 7.79 -15.74
C GLY A 39 3.01 8.99 -15.30
N TRP A 40 3.64 8.85 -14.15
CA TRP A 40 4.54 9.86 -13.60
C TRP A 40 5.89 9.75 -14.28
N GLN A 41 6.32 10.81 -14.98
CA GLN A 41 7.47 10.75 -15.88
C GLN A 41 8.61 11.65 -15.42
N ASN A 42 9.83 11.12 -15.50
CA ASN A 42 11.08 11.89 -15.42
C ASN A 42 11.21 12.77 -14.17
N PHE A 43 10.75 12.30 -13.03
CA PHE A 43 11.00 12.95 -11.75
C PHE A 43 12.31 12.42 -11.13
N VAL A 44 12.91 13.21 -10.24
CA VAL A 44 14.10 12.78 -9.49
C VAL A 44 13.67 12.23 -8.15
N ALA A 45 13.96 10.96 -7.91
CA ALA A 45 13.79 10.35 -6.59
C ALA A 45 15.10 10.48 -5.80
N ARG A 46 15.01 10.92 -4.56
CA ARG A 46 16.15 11.07 -3.64
C ARG A 46 16.17 9.96 -2.60
N PRO A 47 17.35 9.66 -2.02
CA PRO A 47 17.46 8.60 -1.01
C PRO A 47 16.55 8.78 0.20
N ASP A 48 16.19 10.01 0.57
CA ASP A 48 15.28 10.30 1.68
C ASP A 48 13.80 10.10 1.36
N GLY A 49 13.48 9.75 0.12
CA GLY A 49 12.11 9.57 -0.34
C GLY A 49 11.50 10.79 -1.03
N THR A 50 12.20 11.92 -1.07
CA THR A 50 11.72 13.12 -1.77
C THR A 50 11.68 12.88 -3.27
N LEU A 51 10.59 13.30 -3.92
CA LEU A 51 10.39 13.21 -5.36
C LEU A 51 10.31 14.62 -5.93
N VAL A 52 11.27 15.00 -6.79
CA VAL A 52 11.30 16.33 -7.39
C VAL A 52 10.85 16.22 -8.84
N PHE A 53 9.73 16.83 -9.14
CA PHE A 53 9.14 16.77 -10.49
C PHE A 53 9.75 17.84 -11.42
N PRO A 54 9.56 17.70 -12.74
CA PRO A 54 10.15 18.63 -13.69
C PRO A 54 9.76 20.10 -13.50
N ASN A 55 8.59 20.36 -12.90
CA ASN A 55 8.16 21.73 -12.55
C ASN A 55 8.80 22.27 -11.26
N GLY A 56 9.66 21.49 -10.60
CA GLY A 56 10.33 21.85 -9.36
C GLY A 56 9.56 21.56 -8.10
N ARG A 57 8.33 21.10 -8.19
CA ARG A 57 7.53 20.76 -7.02
C ARG A 57 8.03 19.47 -6.38
N GLU A 58 8.02 19.40 -5.06
CA GLU A 58 8.46 18.24 -4.31
C GLU A 58 7.28 17.49 -3.71
N TYR A 59 7.37 16.16 -3.76
CA TYR A 59 6.41 15.25 -3.15
C TYR A 59 7.19 14.21 -2.33
N TYR A 60 6.53 13.50 -1.42
CA TYR A 60 7.17 12.39 -0.69
C TYR A 60 6.59 11.03 -1.05
N CYS A 61 5.56 11.00 -1.87
CA CYS A 61 4.95 9.76 -2.34
C CYS A 61 4.13 10.02 -3.59
N LEU A 62 3.78 8.93 -4.27
CA LEU A 62 2.82 8.95 -5.37
C LEU A 62 1.56 8.24 -4.89
N TYR A 63 0.41 8.84 -5.14
CA TYR A 63 -0.88 8.31 -4.68
C TYR A 63 -1.78 8.00 -5.86
N TRP A 64 -2.49 6.88 -5.76
CA TRP A 64 -3.54 6.56 -6.73
C TRP A 64 -4.70 5.83 -6.06
N GLU A 65 -5.88 5.97 -6.65
CA GLU A 65 -7.06 5.19 -6.37
C GLU A 65 -7.59 4.64 -7.67
N GLY A 66 -8.22 3.49 -7.60
CA GLY A 66 -8.80 2.88 -8.79
C GLY A 66 -9.81 1.80 -8.45
N VAL A 67 -10.53 1.37 -9.46
CA VAL A 67 -11.44 0.23 -9.40
C VAL A 67 -10.77 -0.90 -10.16
N ALA A 68 -10.27 -1.89 -9.42
CA ALA A 68 -9.62 -3.06 -10.00
C ALA A 68 -10.57 -4.26 -10.01
N ASN A 69 -10.38 -5.14 -10.96
CA ASN A 69 -11.07 -6.42 -11.01
C ASN A 69 -10.45 -7.36 -9.97
N PHE A 70 -10.92 -7.22 -8.73
CA PHE A 70 -10.34 -7.92 -7.59
C PHE A 70 -11.43 -8.31 -6.59
N THR A 71 -11.39 -9.57 -6.15
CA THR A 71 -12.29 -10.07 -5.08
C THR A 71 -11.44 -10.47 -3.88
N PRO A 72 -11.67 -9.87 -2.70
CA PRO A 72 -10.94 -10.26 -1.50
C PRO A 72 -11.14 -11.72 -1.14
N ASP A 73 -10.08 -12.35 -0.61
CA ASP A 73 -10.08 -13.71 -0.12
C ASP A 73 -9.80 -13.71 1.39
N PHE A 74 -10.76 -14.21 2.17
CA PHE A 74 -10.67 -14.26 3.63
C PHE A 74 -10.47 -15.68 4.16
N SER A 75 -9.84 -16.55 3.40
CA SER A 75 -9.53 -17.92 3.84
C SER A 75 -8.48 -17.95 4.96
N THR A 76 -7.59 -16.97 4.99
CA THR A 76 -6.65 -16.72 6.08
C THR A 76 -6.70 -15.25 6.46
N GLY A 77 -6.32 -14.92 7.69
CA GLY A 77 -6.32 -13.52 8.13
C GLY A 77 -6.36 -13.37 9.64
N PHE A 78 -7.04 -12.33 10.09
CA PHE A 78 -7.11 -11.96 11.51
C PHE A 78 -8.49 -11.40 11.82
N CYS A 79 -8.93 -11.58 13.07
CA CYS A 79 -10.16 -10.97 13.56
C CYS A 79 -9.91 -10.40 14.95
N PHE A 80 -10.34 -9.19 15.19
CA PHE A 80 -10.13 -8.52 16.48
C PHE A 80 -11.23 -7.51 16.78
N PHE A 81 -11.36 -7.19 18.07
CA PHE A 81 -12.30 -6.19 18.56
C PHE A 81 -11.75 -4.77 18.30
N LEU A 82 -12.65 -3.83 18.12
CA LEU A 82 -12.30 -2.46 17.66
C LEU A 82 -11.21 -1.77 18.50
N SER A 83 -11.19 -1.98 19.81
CA SER A 83 -10.21 -1.35 20.69
C SER A 83 -8.77 -1.86 20.48
N GLU A 84 -8.61 -2.98 19.78
CA GLU A 84 -7.32 -3.58 19.48
C GLU A 84 -6.75 -3.14 18.13
N SER A 85 -7.50 -2.34 17.37
CA SER A 85 -7.17 -2.00 15.99
C SER A 85 -5.81 -1.32 15.83
N ALA A 86 -5.49 -0.31 16.66
CA ALA A 86 -4.23 0.42 16.56
C ALA A 86 -3.04 -0.50 16.83
N ALA A 87 -3.08 -1.26 17.93
CA ALA A 87 -2.01 -2.19 18.29
C ALA A 87 -1.84 -3.29 17.24
N PHE A 88 -2.94 -3.81 16.71
CA PHE A 88 -2.89 -4.80 15.63
C PHE A 88 -2.18 -4.23 14.40
N LEU A 89 -2.57 -3.04 13.95
CA LEU A 89 -1.98 -2.43 12.76
C LEU A 89 -0.49 -2.16 12.95
N GLU A 90 -0.08 -1.62 14.10
CA GLU A 90 1.33 -1.38 14.37
C GLU A 90 2.16 -2.65 14.26
N ASN A 91 1.70 -3.74 14.86
CA ASN A 91 2.41 -5.01 14.86
C ASN A 91 2.43 -5.68 13.48
N ILE A 92 1.27 -5.75 12.81
CA ILE A 92 1.18 -6.46 11.54
C ILE A 92 1.91 -5.74 10.41
N LEU A 93 1.92 -4.41 10.42
CA LEU A 93 2.63 -3.65 9.40
C LEU A 93 4.14 -3.76 9.57
N GLU A 94 4.63 -3.84 10.80
CA GLU A 94 6.03 -4.13 11.07
C GLU A 94 6.42 -5.51 10.54
N GLU A 95 5.58 -6.54 10.77
CA GLU A 95 5.81 -7.88 10.22
C GLU A 95 5.83 -7.89 8.70
N ASN A 96 5.04 -7.02 8.06
CA ASN A 96 5.03 -6.88 6.61
C ASN A 96 6.25 -6.12 6.09
N GLY A 97 7.02 -5.48 6.95
CA GLY A 97 8.26 -4.79 6.57
C GLY A 97 8.15 -3.29 6.41
N LEU A 98 7.03 -2.67 6.78
CA LEU A 98 6.89 -1.21 6.74
C LEU A 98 7.72 -0.55 7.85
N THR A 99 8.26 0.63 7.54
CA THR A 99 8.83 1.50 8.56
C THR A 99 7.70 2.14 9.38
N GLU A 100 8.03 2.66 10.56
CA GLU A 100 7.04 3.36 11.39
C GLU A 100 6.41 4.54 10.65
N ARG A 101 7.19 5.25 9.86
CA ARG A 101 6.71 6.38 9.06
C ARG A 101 5.71 5.94 7.98
N GLU A 102 6.01 4.90 7.27
CA GLU A 102 5.11 4.31 6.26
C GLU A 102 3.85 3.75 6.91
N ALA A 103 4.00 3.10 8.05
CA ALA A 103 2.89 2.56 8.81
C ALA A 103 1.93 3.67 9.28
N ASN A 104 2.45 4.85 9.66
CA ASN A 104 1.61 5.98 10.07
C ASN A 104 0.59 6.35 8.99
N GLU A 105 1.00 6.45 7.74
CA GLU A 105 0.08 6.76 6.62
C GLU A 105 -1.00 5.69 6.48
N PHE A 106 -0.61 4.44 6.57
CA PHE A 106 -1.52 3.31 6.47
C PHE A 106 -2.54 3.31 7.61
N ILE A 107 -2.06 3.51 8.84
CA ILE A 107 -2.89 3.49 10.05
C ILE A 107 -3.87 4.69 10.06
N ILE A 108 -3.42 5.88 9.68
CA ILE A 108 -4.27 7.06 9.60
C ILE A 108 -5.46 6.82 8.66
N TYR A 109 -5.23 6.10 7.58
CA TYR A 109 -6.30 5.76 6.65
C TYR A 109 -7.26 4.70 7.22
N TRP A 110 -6.72 3.60 7.75
CA TRP A 110 -7.51 2.43 8.12
C TRP A 110 -8.18 2.53 9.50
N LEU A 111 -7.49 3.12 10.47
CA LEU A 111 -7.97 3.13 11.85
C LEU A 111 -9.39 3.68 12.02
N PRO A 112 -9.74 4.86 11.45
CA PRO A 112 -11.09 5.39 11.57
C PRO A 112 -12.15 4.44 10.97
N ARG A 113 -11.79 3.70 9.93
CA ARG A 113 -12.69 2.76 9.26
C ARG A 113 -12.91 1.51 10.10
N LEU A 114 -11.85 0.98 10.69
CA LEU A 114 -11.93 -0.22 11.53
C LEU A 114 -12.67 0.05 12.82
N GLU A 115 -12.52 1.23 13.40
CA GLU A 115 -13.14 1.59 14.66
C GLU A 115 -14.65 1.86 14.55
N GLN A 116 -15.20 1.87 13.36
CA GLN A 116 -16.66 1.97 13.14
C GLN A 116 -17.38 0.65 13.38
N ASN A 117 -16.66 -0.47 13.50
CA ASN A 117 -17.26 -1.80 13.63
C ASN A 117 -16.74 -2.47 14.90
N GLU A 118 -17.59 -3.21 15.61
CA GLU A 118 -17.17 -3.94 16.82
C GLU A 118 -16.08 -4.94 16.51
N TYR A 119 -16.22 -5.70 15.43
CA TYR A 119 -15.25 -6.69 14.99
C TYR A 119 -14.94 -6.49 13.52
N ASN A 120 -13.68 -6.69 13.16
CA ASN A 120 -13.24 -6.66 11.78
C ASN A 120 -12.49 -7.94 11.46
N LEU A 121 -12.81 -8.50 10.30
CA LEU A 121 -12.07 -9.59 9.70
C LEU A 121 -11.11 -8.98 8.69
N ILE A 122 -9.83 -9.27 8.83
CA ILE A 122 -8.76 -8.69 8.04
C ILE A 122 -8.03 -9.78 7.26
N SER A 123 -7.72 -9.51 6.01
CA SER A 123 -6.85 -10.36 5.21
C SER A 123 -5.93 -9.51 4.34
N PHE A 124 -4.70 -9.98 4.15
CA PHE A 124 -3.72 -9.33 3.28
C PHE A 124 -3.65 -10.13 1.99
N ASN A 125 -4.27 -9.62 0.94
CA ASN A 125 -4.33 -10.28 -0.38
C ASN A 125 -3.31 -9.63 -1.34
N THR A 126 -2.12 -9.34 -0.86
CA THR A 126 -1.13 -8.54 -1.60
C THR A 126 -0.79 -9.15 -2.96
N GLU A 127 -0.47 -10.44 -3.01
CA GLU A 127 -0.13 -11.10 -4.26
C GLU A 127 -1.26 -11.04 -5.29
N LYS A 128 -2.46 -11.39 -4.85
CA LYS A 128 -3.64 -11.39 -5.70
C LYS A 128 -3.98 -10.00 -6.20
N TYR A 129 -3.84 -9.00 -5.33
CA TYR A 129 -4.07 -7.61 -5.69
C TYR A 129 -3.03 -7.11 -6.69
N CYS A 130 -1.76 -7.43 -6.48
CA CYS A 130 -0.67 -7.02 -7.37
C CYS A 130 -0.84 -7.56 -8.79
N ALA A 131 -1.51 -8.69 -8.96
CA ALA A 131 -1.85 -9.22 -10.28
C ALA A 131 -2.86 -8.34 -11.02
N SER A 132 -3.72 -7.62 -10.28
CA SER A 132 -4.72 -6.72 -10.85
C SER A 132 -4.23 -5.29 -11.02
N ALA A 133 -3.19 -4.90 -10.29
CA ALA A 133 -2.63 -3.55 -10.32
C ALA A 133 -1.10 -3.64 -10.34
N ARG A 134 -0.53 -3.60 -11.53
CA ARG A 134 0.91 -3.73 -11.74
C ARG A 134 1.57 -2.35 -11.73
N LEU A 135 2.80 -2.30 -11.22
CA LEU A 135 3.63 -1.11 -11.25
C LEU A 135 4.76 -1.29 -12.26
N GLU A 136 4.85 -0.37 -13.19
CA GLU A 136 5.97 -0.27 -14.13
C GLU A 136 6.90 0.84 -13.66
N ILE A 137 8.08 0.48 -13.17
CA ILE A 137 9.03 1.42 -12.58
C ILE A 137 10.32 1.42 -13.38
N THR A 138 10.77 2.60 -13.80
CA THR A 138 12.01 2.78 -14.54
C THR A 138 12.90 3.78 -13.80
N PRO A 139 14.16 3.45 -13.46
CA PRO A 139 14.79 2.14 -13.64
C PRO A 139 14.17 1.08 -12.73
N THR A 140 14.35 -0.19 -13.08
CA THR A 140 13.82 -1.31 -12.29
C THR A 140 14.47 -1.31 -10.91
N PRO A 141 13.68 -1.24 -9.82
CA PRO A 141 14.24 -1.28 -8.47
C PRO A 141 14.78 -2.66 -8.14
N ASP A 142 15.72 -2.70 -7.19
CA ASP A 142 16.30 -3.96 -6.70
C ASP A 142 15.28 -4.78 -5.92
N SER A 143 14.38 -4.10 -5.22
CA SER A 143 13.32 -4.74 -4.43
C SER A 143 12.08 -3.86 -4.38
N ILE A 144 10.92 -4.51 -4.22
CA ILE A 144 9.62 -3.84 -4.10
C ILE A 144 8.86 -4.46 -2.94
N LEU A 145 8.39 -3.61 -2.03
CA LEU A 145 7.44 -4.01 -1.00
C LEU A 145 6.07 -3.46 -1.36
N ARG A 146 5.10 -4.35 -1.46
CA ARG A 146 3.70 -3.97 -1.63
C ARG A 146 2.88 -4.59 -0.50
N VAL A 147 1.97 -3.81 0.05
CA VAL A 147 1.10 -4.25 1.15
C VAL A 147 -0.33 -3.85 0.81
N PHE A 148 -1.21 -4.83 0.77
CA PHE A 148 -2.62 -4.62 0.50
C PHE A 148 -3.46 -5.32 1.56
N MET A 149 -4.38 -4.59 2.19
CA MET A 149 -5.24 -5.09 3.24
C MET A 149 -6.71 -5.01 2.82
N SER A 150 -7.44 -6.10 3.05
CA SER A 150 -8.89 -6.14 2.91
C SER A 150 -9.51 -6.25 4.30
N ALA A 151 -10.61 -5.53 4.51
CA ALA A 151 -11.33 -5.52 5.78
C ALA A 151 -12.81 -5.79 5.55
N LYS A 152 -13.40 -6.55 6.47
CA LYS A 152 -14.84 -6.87 6.46
C LYS A 152 -15.39 -6.74 7.86
N ALA A 153 -16.42 -5.93 8.04
CA ALA A 153 -17.13 -5.83 9.31
C ALA A 153 -17.88 -7.14 9.60
N VAL A 154 -17.75 -7.63 10.82
CA VAL A 154 -18.48 -8.81 11.27
C VAL A 154 -19.11 -8.52 12.65
N ASP A 155 -20.21 -9.20 12.99
CA ASP A 155 -20.98 -8.92 14.20
C ASP A 155 -20.35 -9.54 15.45
N SER A 156 -19.52 -10.55 15.28
CA SER A 156 -18.89 -11.26 16.40
C SER A 156 -17.54 -11.80 15.97
N PHE A 157 -16.74 -12.22 16.95
CA PHE A 157 -15.43 -12.81 16.68
C PHE A 157 -15.54 -14.01 15.75
N VAL A 158 -14.68 -14.04 14.75
CA VAL A 158 -14.54 -15.14 13.79
C VAL A 158 -13.17 -15.77 13.99
N GLU A 159 -13.16 -17.07 14.24
CA GLU A 159 -11.91 -17.82 14.29
C GLU A 159 -11.41 -18.06 12.87
N ILE A 160 -10.18 -17.64 12.57
CA ILE A 160 -9.60 -17.72 11.24
C ILE A 160 -8.12 -18.09 11.36
N LYS A 161 -7.62 -18.84 10.38
CA LYS A 161 -6.22 -19.23 10.34
C LYS A 161 -5.35 -17.99 10.10
N PRO A 162 -4.36 -17.70 10.97
CA PRO A 162 -3.49 -16.53 10.80
C PRO A 162 -2.66 -16.60 9.52
N GLU A 163 -2.36 -15.43 8.97
CA GLU A 163 -1.37 -15.28 7.91
C GLU A 163 0.02 -15.10 8.52
N SER A 164 1.05 -15.47 7.75
CA SER A 164 2.45 -15.22 8.10
C SER A 164 3.13 -14.42 6.98
N PHE A 165 4.17 -13.66 7.35
CA PHE A 165 4.87 -12.78 6.42
C PHE A 165 6.38 -12.99 6.55
N ASP A 166 7.09 -12.87 5.41
CA ASP A 166 8.52 -13.12 5.34
C ASP A 166 9.37 -11.90 5.71
N GLY A 167 8.75 -10.74 5.86
CA GLY A 167 9.46 -9.49 6.06
C GLY A 167 9.99 -8.92 4.75
N PHE A 168 10.84 -7.90 4.83
CA PHE A 168 11.33 -7.21 3.64
C PHE A 168 12.74 -6.68 3.84
N ASP A 169 13.63 -6.99 2.89
CA ASP A 169 15.00 -6.49 2.87
C ASP A 169 15.05 -5.17 2.09
N ARG A 170 15.55 -4.12 2.76
CA ARG A 170 15.58 -2.75 2.22
C ARG A 170 16.92 -2.35 1.62
N GLU A 171 17.79 -3.28 1.32
CA GLU A 171 19.06 -2.98 0.65
C GLU A 171 18.82 -2.58 -0.80
N GLY A 172 19.58 -1.57 -1.28
CA GLY A 172 19.46 -1.06 -2.65
C GLY A 172 18.27 -0.13 -2.84
N PHE A 173 17.81 -0.11 -4.09
CA PHE A 173 16.70 0.75 -4.53
C PHE A 173 15.38 0.04 -4.48
#